data_9d77796eeb6e4ffa733cd16fd94d5299
#
_entry.id   9d77796eeb6e4ffa733cd16fd94d5299
#
_cell.length_a   1.000
_cell.length_b   1.000
_cell.length_c   1.000
_cell.angle_alpha   90.00
_cell.angle_beta   90.00
_cell.angle_gamma   90.00
#
_symmetry.space_group_name_H-M   'P 1'
#
loop_
_entity.id
_entity.type
_entity.pdbx_description
1 polymer ?
#
loop_
_entity_poly.entity_id
_entity_poly.type
_entity_poly.pdbx_seq_one_letter_code
_entity_poly.pdbx_strand_id
1 'polypeptide(L)'
;MIDYLFKIKSLFQFGEWLEDKRFAKRGGLRATAKRVLHVFDKHDIPVTRIPQIFPQFNLQFSDFDSLDSLVKKLNTELLETISKHFFINYDWLETGEGPIQQIFETDYDFEAIYDFIINYQDSNDISLIAYFVAQKGIKFVPAYDHGSYEYVAVILEIIHGEGEELGVKYSRYLPLYIGYWHYYKTRMMLKSISLLLFQAPKSIPPKG
;
A
#
# COMPACT_ATOMS: atom_id res chain seq x y z
N MET A 1 -7.85 19.30 11.17
CA MET A 1 -6.38 19.43 11.42
C MET A 1 -5.79 18.18 12.09
N ILE A 2 -6.45 17.56 13.08
CA ILE A 2 -5.99 16.34 13.76
C ILE A 2 -5.93 15.14 12.80
N ASP A 3 -6.94 14.95 11.93
CA ASP A 3 -6.94 13.88 10.90
C ASP A 3 -5.76 13.95 9.91
N TYR A 4 -5.27 15.16 9.64
CA TYR A 4 -4.15 15.37 8.73
C TYR A 4 -2.82 14.87 9.32
N LEU A 5 -2.60 15.13 10.61
CA LEU A 5 -1.40 14.66 11.31
C LEU A 5 -1.38 13.13 11.47
N PHE A 6 -2.56 12.50 11.63
CA PHE A 6 -2.67 11.04 11.65
C PHE A 6 -2.32 10.41 10.31
N LYS A 7 -2.79 11.00 9.18
CA LYS A 7 -2.48 10.51 7.83
C LYS A 7 -1.01 10.65 7.47
N ILE A 8 -0.36 11.76 7.84
CA ILE A 8 1.09 11.92 7.67
C ILE A 8 1.85 10.88 8.51
N LYS A 9 1.41 10.61 9.74
CA LYS A 9 2.02 9.60 10.59
C LYS A 9 1.95 8.21 9.98
N SER A 10 0.82 7.81 9.38
CA SER A 10 0.67 6.51 8.73
C SER A 10 1.58 6.36 7.50
N LEU A 11 1.76 7.42 6.71
CA LEU A 11 2.71 7.44 5.58
C LEU A 11 4.17 7.33 6.04
N PHE A 12 4.55 8.02 7.12
CA PHE A 12 5.89 7.88 7.71
C PHE A 12 6.11 6.47 8.25
N GLN A 13 5.14 5.90 8.95
CA GLN A 13 5.20 4.51 9.43
C GLN A 13 5.31 3.51 8.28
N PHE A 14 4.60 3.77 7.17
CA PHE A 14 4.69 2.97 5.97
C PHE A 14 6.08 3.07 5.31
N GLY A 15 6.66 4.27 5.22
CA GLY A 15 8.04 4.45 4.73
C GLY A 15 9.08 3.74 5.59
N GLU A 16 8.98 3.85 6.92
CA GLU A 16 9.84 3.12 7.86
C GLU A 16 9.67 1.61 7.74
N TRP A 17 8.45 1.13 7.47
CA TRP A 17 8.18 -0.27 7.26
C TRP A 17 8.86 -0.83 6.01
N LEU A 18 8.89 -0.09 4.90
CA LEU A 18 9.60 -0.50 3.69
C LEU A 18 11.10 -0.71 3.93
N GLU A 19 11.67 -0.04 4.94
CA GLU A 19 13.07 -0.17 5.34
C GLU A 19 13.30 -1.17 6.49
N ASP A 20 12.24 -1.76 7.05
CA ASP A 20 12.34 -2.61 8.25
C ASP A 20 12.95 -3.99 7.96
N LYS A 21 14.28 -4.05 8.06
CA LYS A 21 15.08 -5.26 7.87
C LYS A 21 14.90 -6.32 8.97
N ARG A 22 14.14 -6.03 10.06
CA ARG A 22 13.96 -6.96 11.19
C ARG A 22 13.22 -8.24 10.80
N PHE A 23 12.42 -8.17 9.73
CA PHE A 23 11.66 -9.28 9.21
C PHE A 23 12.32 -9.99 8.03
N ALA A 24 13.47 -9.47 7.57
CA ALA A 24 14.26 -10.12 6.54
C ALA A 24 14.82 -11.45 7.06
N LYS A 25 14.68 -12.49 6.25
CA LYS A 25 15.42 -13.77 6.35
C LYS A 25 15.30 -14.53 7.69
N ARG A 26 14.08 -14.75 8.19
CA ARG A 26 13.83 -15.75 9.22
C ARG A 26 12.87 -16.80 8.70
N GLY A 27 13.38 -18.01 8.43
CA GLY A 27 12.59 -19.12 7.93
C GLY A 27 11.60 -19.69 8.96
N GLY A 28 10.60 -20.42 8.43
CA GLY A 28 9.64 -21.18 9.19
C GLY A 28 8.30 -20.50 9.44
N LEU A 29 7.25 -21.30 9.61
CA LEU A 29 5.85 -20.85 9.71
C LEU A 29 5.59 -19.81 10.80
N ARG A 30 6.33 -19.85 11.94
CA ARG A 30 6.22 -18.82 12.97
C ARG A 30 6.73 -17.45 12.50
N ALA A 31 7.73 -17.42 11.62
CA ALA A 31 8.22 -16.18 11.04
C ALA A 31 7.20 -15.63 10.03
N THR A 32 6.59 -16.50 9.24
CA THR A 32 5.48 -16.13 8.33
C THR A 32 4.31 -15.55 9.14
N ALA A 33 3.89 -16.20 10.24
CA ALA A 33 2.84 -15.69 11.12
C ALA A 33 3.17 -14.29 11.67
N LYS A 34 4.44 -14.04 12.05
CA LYS A 34 4.88 -12.71 12.49
C LYS A 34 4.78 -11.66 11.38
N ARG A 35 5.16 -12.00 10.14
CA ARG A 35 5.03 -11.09 9.00
C ARG A 35 3.57 -10.77 8.70
N VAL A 36 2.68 -11.77 8.76
CA VAL A 36 1.23 -11.58 8.62
C VAL A 36 0.70 -10.61 9.68
N LEU A 37 1.02 -10.80 10.96
CA LEU A 37 0.60 -9.87 12.02
C LEU A 37 1.19 -8.47 11.82
N HIS A 38 2.43 -8.40 11.37
CA HIS A 38 3.10 -7.13 11.09
C HIS A 38 2.42 -6.36 9.95
N VAL A 39 1.93 -7.05 8.91
CA VAL A 39 1.14 -6.42 7.85
C VAL A 39 -0.09 -5.73 8.44
N PHE A 40 -0.87 -6.42 9.26
CA PHE A 40 -2.07 -5.83 9.87
C PHE A 40 -1.73 -4.66 10.80
N ASP A 41 -0.68 -4.80 11.61
CA ASP A 41 -0.20 -3.74 12.50
C ASP A 41 0.18 -2.47 11.73
N LYS A 42 0.87 -2.61 10.59
CA LYS A 42 1.27 -1.48 9.74
C LYS A 42 0.11 -0.78 9.02
N HIS A 43 -1.01 -1.44 8.91
CA HIS A 43 -2.24 -0.89 8.37
C HIS A 43 -3.24 -0.44 9.45
N ASP A 44 -2.76 -0.36 10.71
CA ASP A 44 -3.57 0.01 11.88
C ASP A 44 -4.83 -0.86 12.05
N ILE A 45 -4.73 -2.15 11.66
CA ILE A 45 -5.82 -3.12 11.76
C ILE A 45 -5.67 -3.93 13.04
N PRO A 46 -6.52 -3.72 14.03
CA PRO A 46 -6.50 -4.56 15.24
C PRO A 46 -6.88 -6.00 14.91
N VAL A 47 -6.25 -6.96 15.60
CA VAL A 47 -6.47 -8.40 15.36
C VAL A 47 -7.95 -8.81 15.43
N THR A 48 -8.75 -8.12 16.25
CA THR A 48 -10.20 -8.34 16.39
C THR A 48 -11.00 -7.97 15.14
N ARG A 49 -10.40 -7.27 14.18
CA ARG A 49 -11.05 -6.86 12.92
C ARG A 49 -10.66 -7.73 11.74
N ILE A 50 -9.58 -8.51 11.84
CA ILE A 50 -9.08 -9.36 10.75
C ILE A 50 -10.15 -10.35 10.25
N PRO A 51 -10.93 -11.04 11.13
CA PRO A 51 -11.98 -11.96 10.66
C PRO A 51 -13.07 -11.28 9.81
N GLN A 52 -13.32 -10.00 10.04
CA GLN A 52 -14.32 -9.23 9.28
C GLN A 52 -13.81 -8.84 7.88
N ILE A 53 -12.50 -8.65 7.74
CA ILE A 53 -11.85 -8.32 6.46
C ILE A 53 -11.74 -9.56 5.57
N PHE A 54 -11.56 -10.75 6.17
CA PHE A 54 -11.36 -12.02 5.48
C PHE A 54 -12.38 -13.08 5.92
N PRO A 55 -13.69 -12.83 5.75
CA PRO A 55 -14.75 -13.72 6.25
C PRO A 55 -14.71 -15.12 5.63
N GLN A 56 -14.18 -15.24 4.39
CA GLN A 56 -14.08 -16.52 3.67
C GLN A 56 -13.14 -17.53 4.34
N PHE A 57 -12.25 -17.11 5.22
CA PHE A 57 -11.30 -17.99 5.91
C PHE A 57 -11.79 -18.46 7.29
N ASN A 58 -12.96 -18.02 7.74
CA ASN A 58 -13.54 -18.38 9.03
C ASN A 58 -12.55 -18.23 10.21
N LEU A 59 -11.78 -17.13 10.19
CA LEU A 59 -10.83 -16.81 11.24
C LEU A 59 -11.58 -16.45 12.53
N GLN A 60 -11.04 -16.87 13.67
CA GLN A 60 -11.57 -16.56 14.99
C GLN A 60 -10.57 -15.70 15.76
N PHE A 61 -11.02 -14.95 16.77
CA PHE A 61 -10.13 -14.14 17.59
C PHE A 61 -9.06 -14.99 18.28
N SER A 62 -9.42 -16.20 18.72
CA SER A 62 -8.49 -17.18 19.32
C SER A 62 -7.36 -17.61 18.40
N ASP A 63 -7.51 -17.48 17.09
CA ASP A 63 -6.45 -17.82 16.14
C ASP A 63 -5.28 -16.85 16.24
N PHE A 64 -5.51 -15.67 16.84
CA PHE A 64 -4.51 -14.62 17.03
C PHE A 64 -3.95 -14.55 18.47
N ASP A 65 -4.41 -15.40 19.39
CA ASP A 65 -3.95 -15.42 20.78
C ASP A 65 -2.47 -15.84 20.90
N SER A 66 -1.98 -16.62 19.96
CA SER A 66 -0.58 -17.01 19.89
C SER A 66 -0.12 -17.23 18.45
N LEU A 67 1.20 -17.14 18.22
CA LEU A 67 1.77 -17.48 16.90
C LEU A 67 1.47 -18.92 16.49
N ASP A 68 1.44 -19.85 17.44
CA ASP A 68 1.17 -21.26 17.16
C ASP A 68 -0.30 -21.50 16.76
N SER A 69 -1.22 -20.72 17.30
CA SER A 69 -2.62 -20.72 16.86
C SER A 69 -2.76 -20.20 15.44
N LEU A 70 -2.12 -19.08 15.15
CA LEU A 70 -2.14 -18.48 13.82
C LEU A 70 -1.50 -19.40 12.77
N VAL A 71 -0.35 -20.02 13.10
CA VAL A 71 0.34 -20.98 12.19
C VAL A 71 -0.58 -22.08 11.71
N LYS A 72 -1.51 -22.59 12.55
CA LYS A 72 -2.47 -23.63 12.17
C LYS A 72 -3.49 -23.18 11.12
N LYS A 73 -3.68 -21.87 10.99
CA LYS A 73 -4.61 -21.26 10.03
C LYS A 73 -3.92 -20.82 8.74
N LEU A 74 -2.60 -20.65 8.77
CA LEU A 74 -1.85 -20.25 7.57
C LEU A 74 -1.92 -21.36 6.51
N ASN A 75 -2.32 -20.97 5.34
CA ASN A 75 -2.27 -21.76 4.12
C ASN A 75 -1.94 -20.84 2.95
N THR A 76 -1.64 -21.41 1.79
CA THR A 76 -1.26 -20.67 0.58
C THR A 76 -2.34 -19.67 0.18
N GLU A 77 -3.62 -20.08 0.20
CA GLU A 77 -4.74 -19.24 -0.22
C GLU A 77 -4.89 -17.99 0.66
N LEU A 78 -4.76 -18.14 1.99
CA LEU A 78 -4.79 -17.01 2.92
C LEU A 78 -3.62 -16.07 2.68
N LEU A 79 -2.40 -16.60 2.50
CA LEU A 79 -1.20 -15.78 2.25
C LEU A 79 -1.30 -15.03 0.91
N GLU A 80 -1.78 -15.69 -0.15
CA GLU A 80 -2.02 -15.04 -1.44
C GLU A 80 -3.09 -13.94 -1.33
N THR A 81 -4.16 -14.20 -0.58
CA THR A 81 -5.23 -13.22 -0.38
C THR A 81 -4.72 -12.00 0.38
N ILE A 82 -3.96 -12.19 1.45
CA ILE A 82 -3.32 -11.09 2.20
C ILE A 82 -2.34 -10.33 1.30
N SER A 83 -1.50 -11.04 0.56
CA SER A 83 -0.53 -10.46 -0.36
C SER A 83 -1.21 -9.55 -1.39
N LYS A 84 -2.22 -10.05 -2.10
CA LYS A 84 -3.00 -9.30 -3.09
C LYS A 84 -3.75 -8.13 -2.46
N HIS A 85 -4.37 -8.36 -1.30
CA HIS A 85 -5.18 -7.35 -0.62
C HIS A 85 -4.34 -6.14 -0.20
N PHE A 86 -3.15 -6.36 0.36
CA PHE A 86 -2.27 -5.30 0.86
C PHE A 86 -1.15 -4.90 -0.11
N PHE A 87 -1.15 -5.39 -1.33
CA PHE A 87 -0.12 -5.14 -2.35
C PHE A 87 1.29 -5.50 -1.88
N ILE A 88 1.40 -6.61 -1.16
CA ILE A 88 2.64 -7.12 -0.60
C ILE A 88 3.17 -8.23 -1.47
N ASN A 89 4.49 -8.30 -1.60
CA ASN A 89 5.12 -9.39 -2.31
C ASN A 89 4.88 -10.71 -1.56
N TYR A 90 4.32 -11.70 -2.26
CA TYR A 90 4.02 -13.02 -1.70
C TYR A 90 5.29 -13.71 -1.17
N ASP A 91 6.40 -13.65 -1.94
CA ASP A 91 7.66 -14.28 -1.54
C ASP A 91 8.19 -13.67 -0.24
N TRP A 92 8.08 -12.33 -0.09
CA TRP A 92 8.43 -11.69 1.17
C TRP A 92 7.50 -12.12 2.30
N LEU A 93 6.20 -12.20 2.07
CA LEU A 93 5.24 -12.61 3.11
C LEU A 93 5.50 -14.04 3.57
N GLU A 94 5.78 -14.95 2.66
CA GLU A 94 6.03 -16.36 2.94
C GLU A 94 7.43 -16.61 3.52
N THR A 95 8.48 -16.07 2.88
CA THR A 95 9.88 -16.41 3.17
C THR A 95 10.65 -15.31 3.91
N GLY A 96 10.23 -14.06 3.76
CA GLY A 96 10.96 -12.87 4.20
C GLY A 96 12.04 -12.42 3.20
N GLU A 97 12.05 -12.95 1.98
CA GLU A 97 13.00 -12.60 0.93
C GLU A 97 12.37 -11.63 -0.08
N GLY A 98 13.20 -10.78 -0.68
CA GLY A 98 12.77 -9.80 -1.67
C GLY A 98 12.17 -8.52 -1.08
N PRO A 99 11.64 -7.65 -1.96
CA PRO A 99 10.99 -6.39 -1.56
C PRO A 99 9.65 -6.68 -0.87
N ILE A 100 9.30 -5.86 0.12
CA ILE A 100 8.03 -6.01 0.86
C ILE A 100 6.83 -5.70 -0.01
N GLN A 101 6.90 -4.59 -0.74
CA GLN A 101 5.81 -4.09 -1.57
C GLN A 101 5.89 -4.59 -3.01
N GLN A 102 4.73 -4.86 -3.58
CA GLN A 102 4.57 -4.93 -5.02
C GLN A 102 4.58 -3.49 -5.56
N ILE A 103 5.48 -3.23 -6.50
CA ILE A 103 5.44 -2.01 -7.29
C ILE A 103 4.51 -2.28 -8.45
N PHE A 104 3.57 -1.36 -8.70
CA PHE A 104 2.71 -1.46 -9.87
C PHE A 104 3.59 -1.22 -11.11
N GLU A 105 3.93 -2.31 -11.82
CA GLU A 105 4.77 -2.24 -13.02
C GLU A 105 3.94 -1.68 -14.17
N THR A 106 4.21 -0.43 -14.52
CA THR A 106 3.42 0.24 -15.57
C THR A 106 4.18 0.44 -16.86
N ASP A 107 5.50 0.26 -16.88
CA ASP A 107 6.36 0.57 -18.04
C ASP A 107 5.96 1.86 -18.78
N TYR A 108 5.52 2.88 -18.01
CA TYR A 108 4.88 4.10 -18.51
C TYR A 108 3.52 3.87 -19.22
N ASP A 109 2.86 2.75 -18.94
CA ASP A 109 1.51 2.44 -19.39
C ASP A 109 0.48 3.15 -18.51
N PHE A 110 -0.02 4.29 -19.01
CA PHE A 110 -1.04 5.05 -18.31
C PHE A 110 -2.40 4.33 -18.32
N GLU A 111 -2.68 3.51 -19.33
CA GLU A 111 -3.95 2.79 -19.44
C GLU A 111 -4.11 1.79 -18.28
N ALA A 112 -3.06 1.06 -17.93
CA ALA A 112 -3.07 0.17 -16.77
C ALA A 112 -3.35 0.91 -15.45
N ILE A 113 -2.76 2.10 -15.26
CA ILE A 113 -3.03 2.95 -14.10
C ILE A 113 -4.48 3.44 -14.10
N TYR A 114 -4.97 3.87 -15.27
CA TYR A 114 -6.33 4.35 -15.45
C TYR A 114 -7.34 3.25 -15.07
N ASP A 115 -7.21 2.07 -15.66
CA ASP A 115 -8.10 0.93 -15.39
C ASP A 115 -8.08 0.53 -13.91
N PHE A 116 -6.89 0.52 -13.30
CA PHE A 116 -6.76 0.23 -11.88
C PHE A 116 -7.54 1.23 -11.02
N ILE A 117 -7.37 2.54 -11.24
CA ILE A 117 -8.04 3.58 -10.47
C ILE A 117 -9.56 3.53 -10.67
N ILE A 118 -10.03 3.39 -11.91
CA ILE A 118 -11.47 3.34 -12.22
C ILE A 118 -12.14 2.15 -11.55
N ASN A 119 -11.51 0.96 -11.58
CA ASN A 119 -12.05 -0.23 -10.91
C ASN A 119 -12.25 -0.04 -9.40
N TYR A 120 -11.44 0.80 -8.75
CA TYR A 120 -11.64 1.13 -7.33
C TYR A 120 -12.68 2.23 -7.09
N GLN A 121 -12.88 3.12 -8.06
CA GLN A 121 -13.84 4.23 -7.92
C GLN A 121 -15.30 3.79 -8.01
N ASP A 122 -15.57 2.69 -8.67
CA ASP A 122 -16.94 2.13 -8.79
C ASP A 122 -17.44 1.51 -7.48
N SER A 123 -16.56 1.33 -6.49
CA SER A 123 -16.94 0.83 -5.18
C SER A 123 -17.46 1.97 -4.28
N ASN A 124 -18.67 1.82 -3.75
CA ASN A 124 -19.30 2.82 -2.87
C ASN A 124 -18.60 2.99 -1.51
N ASP A 125 -17.77 2.03 -1.12
CA ASP A 125 -17.16 1.92 0.20
C ASP A 125 -15.66 2.24 0.20
N ILE A 126 -15.14 2.83 -0.88
CA ILE A 126 -13.72 3.11 -1.06
C ILE A 126 -13.50 4.58 -1.43
N SER A 127 -12.55 5.21 -0.73
CA SER A 127 -12.00 6.52 -1.10
C SER A 127 -10.54 6.41 -1.46
N LEU A 128 -10.09 7.21 -2.43
CA LEU A 128 -8.73 7.22 -2.92
C LEU A 128 -8.04 8.55 -2.60
N ILE A 129 -6.82 8.48 -2.06
CA ILE A 129 -5.94 9.64 -1.87
C ILE A 129 -4.60 9.34 -2.52
N ALA A 130 -4.11 10.24 -3.39
CA ALA A 130 -2.76 10.12 -3.94
C ALA A 130 -1.80 11.07 -3.23
N TYR A 131 -0.64 10.53 -2.89
CA TYR A 131 0.50 11.26 -2.35
C TYR A 131 1.59 11.32 -3.38
N PHE A 132 1.95 12.54 -3.79
CA PHE A 132 3.11 12.80 -4.63
C PHE A 132 4.31 13.00 -3.70
N VAL A 133 5.22 12.06 -3.70
CA VAL A 133 6.38 12.05 -2.79
C VAL A 133 7.68 12.20 -3.57
N ALA A 134 8.62 12.88 -2.95
CA ALA A 134 9.94 13.09 -3.51
C ALA A 134 11.01 12.85 -2.43
N GLN A 135 12.21 12.52 -2.85
CA GLN A 135 13.34 12.37 -1.95
C GLN A 135 13.59 13.69 -1.18
N LYS A 136 13.84 13.60 0.12
CA LYS A 136 14.09 14.77 0.95
C LYS A 136 15.28 15.58 0.43
N GLY A 137 15.06 16.89 0.25
CA GLY A 137 16.09 17.80 -0.23
C GLY A 137 16.21 17.91 -1.75
N ILE A 138 15.31 17.22 -2.49
CA ILE A 138 15.26 17.31 -3.95
C ILE A 138 15.12 18.78 -4.39
N LYS A 139 15.91 19.16 -5.40
CA LYS A 139 15.71 20.42 -6.14
C LYS A 139 15.03 20.07 -7.45
N PHE A 140 13.79 20.47 -7.63
CA PHE A 140 13.07 20.31 -8.88
C PHE A 140 13.65 21.23 -9.95
N VAL A 141 14.84 20.89 -10.46
CA VAL A 141 15.49 21.63 -11.54
C VAL A 141 14.90 21.25 -12.90
N PRO A 142 14.94 22.15 -13.90
CA PRO A 142 14.54 21.82 -15.27
C PRO A 142 15.33 20.65 -15.83
N ALA A 143 14.73 19.90 -16.73
CA ALA A 143 15.08 18.57 -17.22
C ALA A 143 16.45 18.40 -17.91
N TYR A 144 17.29 19.43 -17.97
CA TYR A 144 18.56 19.42 -18.72
C TYR A 144 19.81 19.24 -17.85
N ASP A 145 19.65 19.19 -16.54
CA ASP A 145 20.78 18.95 -15.64
C ASP A 145 20.97 17.43 -15.47
N HIS A 146 21.86 16.85 -16.26
CA HIS A 146 22.13 15.41 -16.33
C HIS A 146 22.79 14.81 -15.08
N GLY A 147 22.80 15.52 -13.95
CA GLY A 147 23.59 15.14 -12.76
C GLY A 147 22.82 14.58 -11.58
N SER A 148 21.49 14.68 -11.52
CA SER A 148 20.73 14.25 -10.33
C SER A 148 19.75 13.14 -10.66
N TYR A 149 19.99 11.95 -10.07
CA TYR A 149 19.06 10.82 -10.09
C TYR A 149 18.04 10.97 -8.95
N GLU A 150 17.20 11.99 -9.04
CA GLU A 150 16.21 12.26 -8.02
C GLU A 150 14.94 11.46 -8.31
N TYR A 151 14.56 10.62 -7.35
CA TYR A 151 13.33 9.83 -7.45
C TYR A 151 12.13 10.63 -6.98
N VAL A 152 11.04 10.43 -7.70
CA VAL A 152 9.69 10.83 -7.33
C VAL A 152 8.76 9.63 -7.45
N ALA A 153 7.75 9.60 -6.60
CA ALA A 153 6.79 8.50 -6.61
C ALA A 153 5.37 9.01 -6.39
N VAL A 154 4.40 8.19 -6.78
CA VAL A 154 3.00 8.33 -6.40
C VAL A 154 2.64 7.13 -5.54
N ILE A 155 2.16 7.40 -4.32
CA ILE A 155 1.60 6.38 -3.43
C ILE A 155 0.10 6.61 -3.38
N LEU A 156 -0.67 5.59 -3.72
CA LEU A 156 -2.12 5.60 -3.61
C LEU A 156 -2.53 5.00 -2.26
N GLU A 157 -3.23 5.78 -1.45
CA GLU A 157 -3.94 5.30 -0.27
C GLU A 157 -5.36 4.92 -0.67
N ILE A 158 -5.75 3.69 -0.41
CA ILE A 158 -7.07 3.13 -0.65
C ILE A 158 -7.72 2.96 0.70
N ILE A 159 -8.72 3.80 1.01
CA ILE A 159 -9.41 3.83 2.29
C ILE A 159 -10.68 3.02 2.17
N HIS A 160 -10.84 2.02 3.01
CA HIS A 160 -12.02 1.16 3.13
C HIS A 160 -12.88 1.56 4.31
N GLY A 161 -14.19 1.31 4.23
CA GLY A 161 -15.12 1.46 5.34
C GLY A 161 -15.52 2.92 5.60
N GLU A 162 -15.53 3.77 4.58
CA GLU A 162 -16.16 5.10 4.69
C GLU A 162 -17.67 5.02 4.58
N GLY A 163 -18.24 3.91 4.02
CA GLY A 163 -19.64 3.55 4.07
C GLY A 163 -19.97 2.73 5.32
N GLU A 164 -21.24 2.73 5.72
CA GLU A 164 -21.69 2.10 6.98
C GLU A 164 -21.69 0.55 6.94
N GLU A 165 -21.48 -0.08 5.77
CA GLU A 165 -21.74 -1.52 5.58
C GLU A 165 -20.73 -2.46 6.25
N LEU A 166 -19.45 -2.13 6.34
CA LEU A 166 -18.42 -3.05 6.87
C LEU A 166 -17.98 -2.76 8.32
N GLY A 167 -18.27 -1.59 8.88
CA GLY A 167 -17.93 -1.24 10.26
C GLY A 167 -16.43 -1.24 10.60
N VAL A 168 -15.55 -1.46 9.61
CA VAL A 168 -14.10 -1.48 9.77
C VAL A 168 -13.47 -0.50 8.81
N LYS A 169 -12.93 0.59 9.35
CA LYS A 169 -12.17 1.56 8.55
C LYS A 169 -10.69 1.24 8.62
N TYR A 170 -10.04 1.08 7.47
CA TYR A 170 -8.58 0.90 7.35
C TYR A 170 -8.08 1.40 6.00
N SER A 171 -6.78 1.67 5.93
CA SER A 171 -6.12 2.11 4.70
C SER A 171 -5.15 1.06 4.18
N ARG A 172 -5.05 0.96 2.85
CA ARG A 172 -4.02 0.20 2.13
C ARG A 172 -3.20 1.15 1.29
N TYR A 173 -1.93 0.86 1.11
CA TYR A 173 -1.01 1.71 0.36
C TYR A 173 -0.41 0.96 -0.81
N LEU A 174 -0.51 1.54 -2.00
CA LEU A 174 0.08 1.02 -3.22
C LEU A 174 1.08 2.03 -3.77
N PRO A 175 2.38 1.67 -3.92
CA PRO A 175 3.30 2.42 -4.76
C PRO A 175 2.84 2.31 -6.22
N LEU A 176 2.08 3.30 -6.67
CA LEU A 176 1.44 3.29 -7.99
C LEU A 176 2.44 3.60 -9.10
N TYR A 177 3.41 4.47 -8.82
CA TYR A 177 4.42 4.88 -9.78
C TYR A 177 5.70 5.34 -9.09
N ILE A 178 6.86 4.99 -9.65
CA ILE A 178 8.17 5.48 -9.22
C ILE A 178 8.98 5.82 -10.49
N GLY A 179 9.62 6.98 -10.52
CA GLY A 179 10.45 7.37 -11.65
C GLY A 179 11.44 8.48 -11.32
N TYR A 180 12.33 8.78 -12.27
CA TYR A 180 13.30 9.86 -12.13
C TYR A 180 12.68 11.20 -12.54
N TRP A 181 12.80 12.22 -11.71
CA TRP A 181 12.22 13.55 -12.00
C TRP A 181 12.71 14.17 -13.31
N HIS A 182 13.99 14.02 -13.63
CA HIS A 182 14.56 14.57 -14.86
C HIS A 182 13.98 13.95 -16.13
N TYR A 183 13.43 12.75 -16.06
CA TYR A 183 12.88 12.07 -17.21
C TYR A 183 11.48 12.61 -17.57
N TYR A 184 11.34 13.11 -18.81
CA TYR A 184 10.10 13.80 -19.22
C TYR A 184 8.85 12.91 -19.11
N LYS A 185 8.97 11.59 -19.39
CA LYS A 185 7.84 10.66 -19.27
C LYS A 185 7.36 10.53 -17.81
N THR A 186 8.27 10.58 -16.84
CA THR A 186 7.90 10.61 -15.41
C THR A 186 7.03 11.82 -15.12
N ARG A 187 7.43 13.02 -15.57
CA ARG A 187 6.64 14.25 -15.36
C ARG A 187 5.29 14.20 -16.07
N MET A 188 5.23 13.62 -17.28
CA MET A 188 3.98 13.39 -17.99
C MET A 188 3.07 12.42 -17.21
N MET A 189 3.61 11.31 -16.70
CA MET A 189 2.87 10.33 -15.90
C MET A 189 2.31 10.96 -14.62
N LEU A 190 3.12 11.70 -13.86
CA LEU A 190 2.66 12.39 -12.65
C LEU A 190 1.51 13.36 -12.96
N LYS A 191 1.62 14.13 -14.04
CA LYS A 191 0.57 15.03 -14.49
C LYS A 191 -0.70 14.28 -14.87
N SER A 192 -0.60 13.19 -15.62
CA SER A 192 -1.74 12.38 -16.05
C SER A 192 -2.46 11.74 -14.87
N ILE A 193 -1.72 11.19 -13.90
CA ILE A 193 -2.29 10.63 -12.67
C ILE A 193 -3.00 11.74 -11.86
N SER A 194 -2.37 12.92 -11.73
CA SER A 194 -2.97 14.05 -11.03
C SER A 194 -4.29 14.49 -11.67
N LEU A 195 -4.35 14.59 -13.00
CA LEU A 195 -5.57 14.96 -13.74
C LEU A 195 -6.66 13.90 -13.58
N LEU A 196 -6.30 12.61 -13.69
CA LEU A 196 -7.24 11.51 -13.51
C LEU A 196 -7.90 11.57 -12.13
N LEU A 197 -7.12 11.69 -11.08
CA LEU A 197 -7.60 11.72 -9.70
C LEU A 197 -8.41 13.01 -9.39
N PHE A 198 -8.07 14.13 -10.02
CA PHE A 198 -8.84 15.37 -9.89
C PHE A 198 -10.22 15.28 -10.55
N GLN A 199 -10.33 14.56 -11.67
CA GLN A 199 -11.58 14.38 -12.43
C GLN A 199 -12.47 13.28 -11.84
N ALA A 200 -11.91 12.42 -11.00
CA ALA A 200 -12.62 11.31 -10.42
C ALA A 200 -13.65 11.78 -9.37
N PRO A 201 -14.93 11.39 -9.49
CA PRO A 201 -16.03 11.94 -8.67
C PRO A 201 -15.88 11.68 -7.18
N LYS A 202 -15.06 10.72 -6.75
CA LYS A 202 -14.85 10.36 -5.34
C LYS A 202 -13.40 10.57 -4.88
N SER A 203 -12.54 11.18 -5.69
CA SER A 203 -11.15 11.43 -5.29
C SER A 203 -11.04 12.75 -4.53
N ILE A 204 -10.30 12.72 -3.44
CA ILE A 204 -9.83 13.94 -2.78
C ILE A 204 -8.66 14.48 -3.62
N PRO A 205 -8.59 15.81 -3.92
CA PRO A 205 -7.51 16.38 -4.69
C PRO A 205 -6.13 15.99 -4.11
N PRO A 206 -5.13 15.75 -4.98
CA PRO A 206 -3.79 15.40 -4.54
C PRO A 206 -3.24 16.45 -3.59
N LYS A 207 -2.59 16.00 -2.54
CA LYS A 207 -1.92 16.85 -1.57
C LYS A 207 -0.43 16.82 -1.88
N GLY A 208 0.12 17.97 -2.19
CA GLY A 208 1.55 18.21 -2.34
C GLY A 208 2.23 18.48 -1.00
#